data_f8d2cc956a161b611efdcbda7d187f6b
#
_entry.id   f8d2cc956a161b611efdcbda7d187f6b
#
_cell.length_a   1.000
_cell.length_b   1.000
_cell.length_c   1.000
_cell.angle_alpha   90.00
_cell.angle_beta   90.00
_cell.angle_gamma   90.00
#
_symmetry.space_group_name_H-M   'P 1'
#
loop_
_entity.id
_entity.type
_entity.pdbx_description
1 polymer ?
#
loop_
_entity_poly.entity_id
_entity_poly.type
_entity_poly.pdbx_seq_one_letter_code
_entity_poly.pdbx_strand_id
1 'polypeptide(L)'
;MKRDLTNPKAEMRPFVHLHTHTEYSLLDGIAKISELVDKAMADGMPGIAITDHANMFGVAEFLHYVERKNRELGTSFKPIIGCEVYVARRGMAQKSEKEDFAGYHLVLLAKNLTGYKNLVKIVSRSWLEGYNGRPRTDHADLERYHEGLICCSACIGGEVAQHILHNNMEAAERAARWYKGVFGEDYYFELHRHIPTVERANYNTYKLEQKVNNKLLPLSEKLGIKLICANDIHFVNEEDAEVQDTLLCINSNRRYDDLRRLIFSKQEWLKNTAEMNELFGDIPEALENTIEIFNKVEHYSSDHAPLLPKPILPEGVDEVEHLARLSFEGAYERFGKPLPAEVKERLKAELKIINRNGYPAYFLMWHEIIAAAHELGAQVGPGRGSAACSLVLYCLGITQVNPLRFGLAFSDFFDSERYLPRIECELDEIGRKKVLKWIVERYGEESVANIVAPNYFTSKIITEEFPQSQKLVGVVRKMDIHSCGVALCAGDISERVPLAFTESAEYENAIVVTQYGAEQLRRMGVEVLYMLSHTALDIIAKCASRVEFDIENIPLDDAKTLNLFRQGGVEGVFRAVANEEHPLTFDRLVAVYSRHCSNRAHAICATILAYRVAYLRAHYPAEYAEACNKR
;
A
#
# COMPACT_ATOMS: atom_id res chain seq x y z
N MET A 1 5.45 50.52 13.78
CA MET A 1 4.80 51.24 12.70
C MET A 1 3.35 50.79 12.64
N LYS A 2 2.40 51.69 12.90
CA LYS A 2 0.96 51.37 12.73
C LYS A 2 0.70 51.31 11.23
N ARG A 3 0.30 50.15 10.72
CA ARG A 3 -0.11 50.00 9.33
C ARG A 3 -1.44 50.70 9.08
N ASP A 4 -1.48 51.40 7.95
CA ASP A 4 -2.68 51.98 7.39
C ASP A 4 -3.57 50.86 6.81
N LEU A 5 -4.57 50.45 7.56
CA LEU A 5 -5.55 49.40 7.22
C LEU A 5 -6.58 49.87 6.17
N THR A 6 -6.31 50.97 5.45
CA THR A 6 -7.28 51.59 4.54
C THR A 6 -6.98 51.38 3.06
N ASN A 7 -6.15 50.40 2.67
CA ASN A 7 -5.99 50.05 1.26
C ASN A 7 -6.80 48.78 0.88
N PRO A 8 -8.02 48.91 0.34
CA PRO A 8 -8.89 47.75 0.08
C PRO A 8 -8.56 46.97 -1.21
N LYS A 9 -7.37 47.12 -1.79
CA LYS A 9 -6.89 46.45 -3.00
C LYS A 9 -5.45 45.98 -2.89
N ALA A 10 -5.05 45.31 -1.83
CA ALA A 10 -3.90 44.44 -1.96
C ALA A 10 -4.35 43.26 -2.84
N GLU A 11 -3.81 43.17 -4.05
CA GLU A 11 -4.10 42.08 -4.98
C GLU A 11 -3.75 40.76 -4.29
N MET A 12 -4.76 39.88 -4.14
CA MET A 12 -4.59 38.57 -3.50
C MET A 12 -3.61 37.73 -4.31
N ARG A 13 -2.51 37.30 -3.68
CA ARG A 13 -1.48 36.48 -4.33
C ARG A 13 -1.96 35.04 -4.41
N PRO A 14 -1.80 34.38 -5.57
CA PRO A 14 -2.08 32.95 -5.67
C PRO A 14 -1.13 32.15 -4.76
N PHE A 15 -1.62 31.02 -4.27
CA PHE A 15 -0.93 30.23 -3.26
C PHE A 15 -1.23 28.73 -3.43
N VAL A 16 -0.28 27.87 -3.06
CA VAL A 16 -0.42 26.41 -3.01
C VAL A 16 0.23 25.90 -1.72
N HIS A 17 -0.47 25.03 -1.00
CA HIS A 17 0.11 24.33 0.15
C HIS A 17 1.12 23.27 -0.30
N LEU A 18 2.35 23.36 0.22
CA LEU A 18 3.50 22.50 -0.13
C LEU A 18 3.99 21.64 1.03
N HIS A 19 3.48 21.87 2.26
CA HIS A 19 3.78 21.11 3.45
C HIS A 19 2.47 20.70 4.12
N THR A 20 2.10 19.42 3.95
CA THR A 20 0.78 18.93 4.31
C THR A 20 0.84 17.47 4.75
N HIS A 21 0.34 17.19 5.95
CA HIS A 21 0.23 15.85 6.52
C HIS A 21 -1.21 15.34 6.36
N THR A 22 -1.32 14.08 5.98
CA THR A 22 -2.60 13.38 5.89
C THR A 22 -2.77 12.43 7.07
N GLU A 23 -3.83 11.65 7.07
CA GLU A 23 -4.03 10.54 8.01
C GLU A 23 -2.94 9.46 7.94
N TYR A 24 -2.08 9.49 6.90
CA TYR A 24 -0.92 8.62 6.75
C TYR A 24 0.34 9.13 7.46
N SER A 25 0.33 10.33 8.02
CA SER A 25 1.21 10.74 9.12
C SER A 25 0.68 10.12 10.41
N LEU A 26 0.97 8.82 10.59
CA LEU A 26 0.30 7.92 11.52
C LEU A 26 0.29 8.48 12.95
N LEU A 27 -0.89 8.53 13.55
CA LEU A 27 -1.12 9.01 14.91
C LEU A 27 -0.70 10.47 15.15
N ASP A 28 -0.63 11.26 14.07
CA ASP A 28 -0.30 12.69 14.09
C ASP A 28 -1.29 13.52 13.27
N GLY A 29 -1.44 13.22 11.99
CA GLY A 29 -2.42 13.86 11.11
C GLY A 29 -3.77 13.14 11.09
N ILE A 30 -4.85 13.91 10.86
CA ILE A 30 -6.22 13.40 10.65
C ILE A 30 -6.83 13.90 9.35
N ALA A 31 -6.09 14.64 8.52
CA ALA A 31 -6.59 15.15 7.25
C ALA A 31 -6.80 13.99 6.26
N LYS A 32 -8.07 13.65 6.00
CA LYS A 32 -8.41 12.68 4.95
C LYS A 32 -8.11 13.26 3.59
N ILE A 33 -7.47 12.48 2.73
CA ILE A 33 -7.06 12.90 1.38
C ILE A 33 -8.23 13.48 0.59
N SER A 34 -9.40 12.85 0.65
CA SER A 34 -10.59 13.32 -0.06
C SER A 34 -11.05 14.71 0.40
N GLU A 35 -11.11 14.94 1.71
CA GLU A 35 -11.52 16.22 2.28
C GLU A 35 -10.50 17.33 2.00
N LEU A 36 -9.20 16.98 2.07
CA LEU A 36 -8.08 17.88 1.78
C LEU A 36 -8.14 18.39 0.32
N VAL A 37 -8.28 17.47 -0.65
CA VAL A 37 -8.35 17.79 -2.08
C VAL A 37 -9.61 18.58 -2.40
N ASP A 38 -10.79 18.16 -1.90
CA ASP A 38 -12.05 18.82 -2.17
C ASP A 38 -12.06 20.27 -1.65
N LYS A 39 -11.51 20.52 -0.46
CA LYS A 39 -11.41 21.87 0.11
C LYS A 39 -10.41 22.75 -0.65
N ALA A 40 -9.25 22.22 -1.04
CA ALA A 40 -8.27 22.95 -1.85
C ALA A 40 -8.82 23.31 -3.24
N MET A 41 -9.54 22.39 -3.89
CA MET A 41 -10.23 22.66 -5.17
C MET A 41 -11.33 23.70 -5.01
N ALA A 42 -12.11 23.65 -3.93
CA ALA A 42 -13.19 24.61 -3.65
C ALA A 42 -12.65 26.02 -3.39
N ASP A 43 -11.45 26.16 -2.82
CA ASP A 43 -10.74 27.45 -2.67
C ASP A 43 -10.16 27.97 -3.99
N GLY A 44 -10.16 27.17 -5.05
CA GLY A 44 -9.59 27.53 -6.36
C GLY A 44 -8.06 27.38 -6.43
N MET A 45 -7.44 26.64 -5.51
CA MET A 45 -6.03 26.29 -5.61
C MET A 45 -5.78 25.45 -6.87
N PRO A 46 -4.67 25.65 -7.60
CA PRO A 46 -4.39 24.88 -8.81
C PRO A 46 -3.83 23.48 -8.51
N GLY A 47 -3.46 23.20 -7.25
CA GLY A 47 -2.90 21.94 -6.78
C GLY A 47 -2.64 21.96 -5.29
N ILE A 48 -2.12 20.87 -4.76
CA ILE A 48 -1.68 20.72 -3.36
C ILE A 48 -0.60 19.66 -3.28
N ALA A 49 0.31 19.78 -2.31
CA ALA A 49 1.25 18.70 -1.99
C ALA A 49 0.73 17.83 -0.83
N ILE A 50 1.16 16.57 -0.79
CA ILE A 50 1.16 15.77 0.43
C ILE A 50 2.60 15.43 0.79
N THR A 51 2.95 15.55 2.07
CA THR A 51 4.32 15.43 2.60
C THR A 51 4.32 14.69 3.93
N ASP A 52 3.72 13.52 3.99
CA ASP A 52 3.60 12.74 5.21
C ASP A 52 4.96 12.40 5.84
N HIS A 53 4.98 12.20 7.16
CA HIS A 53 6.17 11.90 7.94
C HIS A 53 6.84 10.60 7.50
N ALA A 54 8.00 10.72 6.87
CA ALA A 54 8.91 9.65 6.45
C ALA A 54 8.24 8.48 5.72
N ASN A 55 7.13 8.73 5.03
CA ASN A 55 6.44 7.71 4.26
C ASN A 55 5.70 8.28 3.05
N MET A 56 5.28 7.37 2.17
CA MET A 56 4.50 7.66 0.96
C MET A 56 3.20 6.82 0.91
N PHE A 57 2.70 6.31 2.04
CA PHE A 57 1.53 5.43 2.09
C PHE A 57 0.29 6.04 1.42
N GLY A 58 0.07 7.35 1.57
CA GLY A 58 -1.08 8.07 1.03
C GLY A 58 -0.98 8.43 -0.45
N VAL A 59 0.21 8.33 -1.06
CA VAL A 59 0.45 8.82 -2.44
C VAL A 59 -0.44 8.16 -3.47
N ALA A 60 -0.63 6.85 -3.38
CA ALA A 60 -1.47 6.10 -4.33
C ALA A 60 -2.93 6.55 -4.27
N GLU A 61 -3.49 6.68 -3.07
CA GLU A 61 -4.85 7.20 -2.86
C GLU A 61 -5.00 8.63 -3.35
N PHE A 62 -4.02 9.49 -3.04
CA PHE A 62 -4.00 10.89 -3.46
C PHE A 62 -4.03 11.04 -4.99
N LEU A 63 -3.16 10.33 -5.69
CA LEU A 63 -3.12 10.34 -7.17
C LEU A 63 -4.46 9.85 -7.76
N HIS A 64 -4.99 8.76 -7.25
CA HIS A 64 -6.26 8.18 -7.69
C HIS A 64 -7.44 9.13 -7.47
N TYR A 65 -7.49 9.76 -6.28
CA TYR A 65 -8.55 10.69 -5.94
C TYR A 65 -8.52 11.92 -6.84
N VAL A 66 -7.35 12.53 -7.02
CA VAL A 66 -7.18 13.70 -7.90
C VAL A 66 -7.50 13.36 -9.35
N GLU A 67 -7.02 12.22 -9.88
CA GLU A 67 -7.31 11.77 -11.24
C GLU A 67 -8.84 11.62 -11.46
N ARG A 68 -9.53 10.99 -10.51
CA ARG A 68 -10.98 10.83 -10.55
C ARG A 68 -11.71 12.18 -10.54
N LYS A 69 -11.36 13.08 -9.61
CA LYS A 69 -11.98 14.41 -9.48
C LYS A 69 -11.75 15.26 -10.72
N ASN A 70 -10.55 15.25 -11.27
CA ASN A 70 -10.24 15.96 -12.52
C ASN A 70 -11.11 15.47 -13.69
N ARG A 71 -11.32 14.15 -13.78
CA ARG A 71 -12.18 13.55 -14.82
C ARG A 71 -13.65 13.91 -14.60
N GLU A 72 -14.15 13.85 -13.36
CA GLU A 72 -15.54 14.15 -13.02
C GLU A 72 -15.88 15.63 -13.24
N LEU A 73 -14.97 16.55 -12.92
CA LEU A 73 -15.21 17.98 -12.95
C LEU A 73 -14.64 18.68 -14.20
N GLY A 74 -13.89 17.97 -15.04
CA GLY A 74 -13.22 18.58 -16.21
C GLY A 74 -12.13 19.58 -15.80
N THR A 75 -11.44 19.35 -14.67
CA THR A 75 -10.40 20.22 -14.13
C THR A 75 -9.00 19.65 -14.36
N SER A 76 -7.95 20.44 -14.05
CA SER A 76 -6.55 20.06 -14.14
C SER A 76 -5.81 20.32 -12.83
N PHE A 77 -6.44 20.02 -11.70
CA PHE A 77 -5.83 20.13 -10.38
C PHE A 77 -4.58 19.24 -10.31
N LYS A 78 -3.43 19.80 -9.91
CA LYS A 78 -2.14 19.10 -9.93
C LYS A 78 -1.81 18.50 -8.55
N PRO A 79 -1.68 17.17 -8.43
CA PRO A 79 -1.11 16.56 -7.24
C PRO A 79 0.41 16.75 -7.22
N ILE A 80 0.96 17.19 -6.09
CA ILE A 80 2.41 17.28 -5.86
C ILE A 80 2.79 16.21 -4.86
N ILE A 81 3.68 15.30 -5.27
CA ILE A 81 4.14 14.18 -4.43
C ILE A 81 5.35 14.64 -3.64
N GLY A 82 5.31 14.46 -2.33
CA GLY A 82 6.41 14.76 -1.44
C GLY A 82 6.47 13.85 -0.23
N CYS A 83 7.41 14.14 0.65
CA CYS A 83 7.58 13.48 1.95
C CYS A 83 8.36 14.42 2.87
N GLU A 84 7.92 14.56 4.12
CA GLU A 84 8.75 15.16 5.16
C GLU A 84 9.65 14.08 5.75
N VAL A 85 10.91 14.06 5.34
CA VAL A 85 11.89 13.07 5.81
C VAL A 85 12.60 13.53 7.09
N TYR A 86 13.13 12.58 7.84
CA TYR A 86 14.00 12.85 8.98
C TYR A 86 15.46 12.68 8.57
N VAL A 87 16.26 13.76 8.71
CA VAL A 87 17.70 13.75 8.39
C VAL A 87 18.50 13.45 9.65
N ALA A 88 19.22 12.35 9.66
CA ALA A 88 20.04 11.92 10.79
C ALA A 88 21.15 12.94 11.09
N ARG A 89 21.33 13.28 12.37
CA ARG A 89 22.28 14.31 12.82
C ARG A 89 23.74 13.97 12.54
N ARG A 90 24.12 12.70 12.57
CA ARG A 90 25.49 12.22 12.37
C ARG A 90 25.64 11.23 11.20
N GLY A 91 24.54 10.85 10.59
CA GLY A 91 24.43 9.83 9.56
C GLY A 91 23.52 8.67 9.98
N MET A 92 22.86 8.05 9.02
CA MET A 92 21.83 7.03 9.31
C MET A 92 22.38 5.72 9.88
N ALA A 93 23.68 5.47 9.72
CA ALA A 93 24.35 4.30 10.29
C ALA A 93 24.54 4.41 11.83
N GLN A 94 24.58 5.61 12.39
CA GLN A 94 24.65 5.86 13.83
C GLN A 94 23.26 5.67 14.44
N LYS A 95 23.15 4.80 15.45
CA LYS A 95 21.86 4.39 16.05
C LYS A 95 21.85 4.44 17.58
N SER A 96 22.58 5.39 18.20
CA SER A 96 22.52 5.60 19.63
C SER A 96 21.15 6.14 20.03
N GLU A 97 20.51 5.57 21.05
CA GLU A 97 19.18 5.99 21.52
C GLU A 97 19.11 7.46 21.94
N LYS A 98 20.18 7.99 22.50
CA LYS A 98 20.20 9.33 23.08
C LYS A 98 20.49 10.43 22.04
N GLU A 99 21.42 10.20 21.14
CA GLU A 99 21.93 11.22 20.22
C GLU A 99 21.32 11.13 18.83
N ASP A 100 20.96 9.91 18.40
CA ASP A 100 20.55 9.63 17.03
C ASP A 100 19.06 9.29 16.89
N PHE A 101 18.29 9.26 17.97
CA PHE A 101 16.87 8.91 17.95
C PHE A 101 16.03 9.88 17.09
N ALA A 102 16.32 11.18 17.15
CA ALA A 102 15.61 12.18 16.37
C ALA A 102 16.43 12.61 15.15
N GLY A 103 15.78 12.85 14.03
CA GLY A 103 16.33 13.52 12.86
C GLY A 103 15.86 14.96 12.77
N TYR A 104 16.47 15.74 11.88
CA TYR A 104 15.96 17.03 11.45
C TYR A 104 14.86 16.82 10.41
N HIS A 105 13.82 17.64 10.45
CA HIS A 105 12.77 17.62 9.45
C HIS A 105 13.26 18.26 8.14
N LEU A 106 12.85 17.69 7.02
CA LEU A 106 13.15 18.22 5.69
C LEU A 106 12.05 17.84 4.72
N VAL A 107 11.47 18.80 4.02
CA VAL A 107 10.44 18.53 3.01
C VAL A 107 11.10 18.32 1.65
N LEU A 108 10.79 17.20 1.02
CA LEU A 108 11.21 16.88 -0.33
C LEU A 108 9.99 16.75 -1.24
N LEU A 109 10.00 17.40 -2.40
CA LEU A 109 8.95 17.33 -3.39
C LEU A 109 9.52 16.77 -4.70
N ALA A 110 8.81 15.83 -5.32
CA ALA A 110 9.20 15.26 -6.59
C ALA A 110 8.83 16.21 -7.75
N LYS A 111 9.83 16.82 -8.38
CA LYS A 111 9.67 17.75 -9.50
C LYS A 111 9.26 17.03 -10.79
N ASN A 112 9.78 15.82 -11.00
CA ASN A 112 9.56 15.01 -12.19
C ASN A 112 9.72 13.50 -11.86
N LEU A 113 9.66 12.64 -12.88
CA LEU A 113 9.77 11.19 -12.69
C LEU A 113 11.11 10.76 -12.07
N THR A 114 12.22 11.44 -12.39
CA THR A 114 13.52 11.17 -11.77
C THR A 114 13.47 11.50 -10.28
N GLY A 115 12.94 12.66 -9.91
CA GLY A 115 12.73 13.06 -8.51
C GLY A 115 11.80 12.11 -7.76
N TYR A 116 10.72 11.63 -8.39
CA TYR A 116 9.85 10.63 -7.79
C TYR A 116 10.61 9.33 -7.46
N LYS A 117 11.40 8.80 -8.42
CA LYS A 117 12.21 7.60 -8.18
C LYS A 117 13.26 7.81 -7.08
N ASN A 118 13.90 8.97 -7.06
CA ASN A 118 14.86 9.33 -6.03
C ASN A 118 14.20 9.47 -4.64
N LEU A 119 12.99 10.05 -4.58
CA LEU A 119 12.21 10.11 -3.33
C LEU A 119 11.86 8.70 -2.83
N VAL A 120 11.43 7.80 -3.72
CA VAL A 120 11.17 6.38 -3.41
C VAL A 120 12.41 5.72 -2.81
N LYS A 121 13.61 5.97 -3.38
CA LYS A 121 14.88 5.45 -2.85
C LYS A 121 15.20 6.01 -1.47
N ILE A 122 15.11 7.32 -1.28
CA ILE A 122 15.37 7.98 0.01
C ILE A 122 14.44 7.42 1.09
N VAL A 123 13.13 7.35 0.81
CA VAL A 123 12.14 6.84 1.75
C VAL A 123 12.38 5.37 2.07
N SER A 124 12.61 4.52 1.06
CA SER A 124 12.88 3.09 1.27
C SER A 124 14.13 2.86 2.14
N ARG A 125 15.24 3.54 1.82
CA ARG A 125 16.49 3.42 2.58
C ARG A 125 16.34 3.97 4.00
N SER A 126 15.56 5.03 4.20
CA SER A 126 15.30 5.56 5.55
C SER A 126 14.62 4.53 6.46
N TRP A 127 13.73 3.71 5.91
CA TRP A 127 13.09 2.59 6.61
C TRP A 127 14.02 1.41 6.80
N LEU A 128 14.63 0.92 5.72
CA LEU A 128 15.37 -0.34 5.72
C LEU A 128 16.75 -0.23 6.39
N GLU A 129 17.43 0.88 6.21
CA GLU A 129 18.80 1.08 6.69
C GLU A 129 18.90 2.10 7.83
N GLY A 130 18.12 3.18 7.74
CA GLY A 130 18.23 4.35 8.63
C GLY A 130 17.36 4.32 9.88
N TYR A 131 16.51 3.30 10.07
CA TYR A 131 15.55 3.27 11.18
C TYR A 131 16.23 3.24 12.54
N ASN A 132 15.83 4.18 13.41
CA ASN A 132 16.18 4.22 14.83
C ASN A 132 15.07 4.92 15.63
N GLY A 133 13.99 4.19 15.93
CA GLY A 133 12.74 4.73 16.46
C GLY A 133 11.92 5.53 15.44
N ARG A 134 12.58 6.07 14.41
CA ARG A 134 11.99 6.71 13.21
C ARG A 134 12.82 6.39 11.98
N PRO A 135 12.21 6.34 10.78
CA PRO A 135 12.95 6.22 9.52
C PRO A 135 13.78 7.47 9.28
N ARG A 136 15.08 7.36 9.02
CA ARG A 136 15.99 8.51 8.84
C ARG A 136 16.82 8.32 7.58
N THR A 137 16.89 9.38 6.78
CA THR A 137 17.91 9.54 5.73
C THR A 137 19.11 10.32 6.29
N ASP A 138 20.10 10.61 5.47
CA ASP A 138 21.24 11.47 5.84
C ASP A 138 21.72 12.32 4.66
N HIS A 139 22.71 13.19 4.93
CA HIS A 139 23.29 14.07 3.91
C HIS A 139 23.90 13.29 2.73
N ALA A 140 24.49 12.11 2.96
CA ALA A 140 25.08 11.31 1.89
C ALA A 140 24.02 10.75 0.92
N ASP A 141 22.88 10.31 1.44
CA ASP A 141 21.76 9.88 0.61
C ASP A 141 21.10 11.07 -0.11
N LEU A 142 20.95 12.21 0.55
CA LEU A 142 20.41 13.42 -0.08
C LEU A 142 21.33 13.89 -1.23
N GLU A 143 22.65 13.90 -1.04
CA GLU A 143 23.60 14.23 -2.09
C GLU A 143 23.55 13.25 -3.26
N ARG A 144 23.36 11.95 -2.98
CA ARG A 144 23.27 10.89 -4.00
C ARG A 144 22.00 10.93 -4.81
N TYR A 145 20.87 11.27 -4.19
CA TYR A 145 19.52 11.13 -4.77
C TYR A 145 18.79 12.48 -4.94
N HIS A 146 19.48 13.62 -4.95
CA HIS A 146 18.88 14.95 -5.04
C HIS A 146 18.24 15.27 -6.40
N GLU A 147 18.69 14.64 -7.48
CA GLU A 147 18.26 14.98 -8.84
C GLU A 147 16.73 14.89 -9.00
N GLY A 148 16.13 15.93 -9.56
CA GLY A 148 14.69 16.02 -9.77
C GLY A 148 13.86 16.26 -8.50
N LEU A 149 14.50 16.56 -7.36
CA LEU A 149 13.84 16.93 -6.12
C LEU A 149 13.89 18.44 -5.88
N ILE A 150 12.81 18.98 -5.32
CA ILE A 150 12.76 20.28 -4.68
C ILE A 150 12.85 20.04 -3.17
N CYS A 151 13.69 20.84 -2.50
CA CYS A 151 13.96 20.72 -1.07
C CYS A 151 13.51 21.98 -0.34
N CYS A 152 12.72 21.83 0.73
CA CYS A 152 12.29 22.94 1.58
C CYS A 152 12.75 22.68 3.03
N SER A 153 13.10 23.75 3.76
CA SER A 153 13.77 23.65 5.06
C SER A 153 12.91 23.15 6.21
N ALA A 154 11.65 22.82 5.93
CA ALA A 154 10.64 22.35 6.88
C ALA A 154 10.33 23.34 8.03
N CYS A 155 9.70 22.86 9.09
CA CYS A 155 9.24 23.61 10.25
C CYS A 155 10.39 23.91 11.24
N ILE A 156 10.06 24.29 12.47
CA ILE A 156 11.04 24.50 13.56
C ILE A 156 11.89 23.24 13.86
N GLY A 157 11.46 22.04 13.41
CA GLY A 157 12.22 20.80 13.48
C GLY A 157 13.34 20.66 12.45
N GLY A 158 13.40 21.54 11.44
CA GLY A 158 14.42 21.52 10.38
C GLY A 158 15.84 21.85 10.89
N GLU A 159 16.87 21.38 10.17
CA GLU A 159 18.27 21.51 10.59
C GLU A 159 18.69 22.97 10.78
N VAL A 160 18.40 23.82 9.80
CA VAL A 160 18.72 25.25 9.86
C VAL A 160 17.99 25.94 11.02
N ALA A 161 16.69 25.65 11.18
CA ALA A 161 15.87 26.16 12.26
C ALA A 161 16.38 25.73 13.65
N GLN A 162 16.76 24.47 13.80
CA GLN A 162 17.30 23.94 15.05
C GLN A 162 18.63 24.61 15.44
N HIS A 163 19.52 24.86 14.49
CA HIS A 163 20.76 25.62 14.75
C HIS A 163 20.47 27.08 15.17
N ILE A 164 19.49 27.72 14.55
CA ILE A 164 19.02 29.06 14.95
C ILE A 164 18.48 29.06 16.38
N LEU A 165 17.62 28.08 16.70
CA LEU A 165 17.02 27.96 18.04
C LEU A 165 18.06 27.73 19.14
N HIS A 166 19.14 27.01 18.84
CA HIS A 166 20.30 26.83 19.73
C HIS A 166 21.31 27.97 19.70
N ASN A 167 20.97 29.10 19.06
CA ASN A 167 21.82 30.30 18.91
C ASN A 167 23.16 30.03 18.17
N ASN A 168 23.23 29.03 17.32
CA ASN A 168 24.39 28.67 16.53
C ASN A 168 24.20 29.11 15.06
N MET A 169 24.29 30.40 14.81
CA MET A 169 24.10 30.98 13.47
C MET A 169 25.15 30.52 12.46
N GLU A 170 26.36 30.20 12.92
CA GLU A 170 27.42 29.70 12.05
C GLU A 170 27.08 28.30 11.50
N ALA A 171 26.57 27.41 12.37
CA ALA A 171 26.09 26.09 11.94
C ALA A 171 24.86 26.22 11.05
N ALA A 172 23.92 27.11 11.36
CA ALA A 172 22.75 27.39 10.53
C ALA A 172 23.14 27.81 9.10
N GLU A 173 24.11 28.72 8.98
CA GLU A 173 24.62 29.15 7.68
C GLU A 173 25.36 28.04 6.94
N ARG A 174 26.18 27.23 7.63
CA ARG A 174 26.85 26.06 7.00
C ARG A 174 25.84 25.04 6.46
N ALA A 175 24.83 24.72 7.23
CA ALA A 175 23.76 23.82 6.79
C ALA A 175 23.01 24.38 5.57
N ALA A 176 22.60 25.64 5.63
CA ALA A 176 21.94 26.34 4.51
C ALA A 176 22.78 26.35 3.23
N ARG A 177 24.07 26.60 3.34
CA ARG A 177 25.01 26.56 2.20
C ARG A 177 25.16 25.15 1.63
N TRP A 178 25.17 24.14 2.50
CA TRP A 178 25.23 22.75 2.06
C TRP A 178 24.00 22.37 1.24
N TYR A 179 22.77 22.63 1.78
CA TYR A 179 21.52 22.36 1.03
C TYR A 179 21.47 23.14 -0.29
N LYS A 180 21.83 24.41 -0.28
CA LYS A 180 21.93 25.25 -1.50
C LYS A 180 22.95 24.68 -2.49
N GLY A 181 24.05 24.11 -1.99
CA GLY A 181 25.07 23.45 -2.81
C GLY A 181 24.56 22.21 -3.51
N VAL A 182 23.74 21.39 -2.81
CA VAL A 182 23.17 20.14 -3.33
C VAL A 182 21.98 20.39 -4.26
N PHE A 183 21.01 21.21 -3.83
CA PHE A 183 19.74 21.39 -4.56
C PHE A 183 19.71 22.63 -5.46
N GLY A 184 20.71 23.51 -5.38
CA GLY A 184 20.79 24.71 -6.21
C GLY A 184 19.59 25.64 -6.04
N GLU A 185 18.95 26.00 -7.15
CA GLU A 185 17.75 26.85 -7.18
C GLU A 185 16.45 26.11 -6.79
N ASP A 186 16.54 24.84 -6.47
CA ASP A 186 15.42 24.03 -5.96
C ASP A 186 15.48 23.89 -4.43
N TYR A 187 16.30 24.69 -3.72
CA TYR A 187 16.29 24.81 -2.26
C TYR A 187 15.58 26.07 -1.80
N TYR A 188 14.62 25.93 -0.85
CA TYR A 188 13.81 27.01 -0.31
C TYR A 188 13.80 26.99 1.21
N PHE A 189 13.76 28.18 1.83
CA PHE A 189 13.43 28.30 3.25
C PHE A 189 11.93 28.41 3.46
N GLU A 190 11.39 27.67 4.44
CA GLU A 190 10.00 27.75 4.86
C GLU A 190 9.80 28.71 6.02
N LEU A 191 8.79 29.57 5.90
CA LEU A 191 8.30 30.44 6.95
C LEU A 191 6.98 29.92 7.50
N HIS A 192 6.88 29.78 8.82
CA HIS A 192 5.67 29.35 9.51
C HIS A 192 5.16 30.44 10.45
N ARG A 193 3.83 30.56 10.58
CA ARG A 193 3.15 31.55 11.47
C ARG A 193 1.90 30.95 12.09
N HIS A 194 2.06 30.11 13.09
CA HIS A 194 0.96 29.50 13.83
C HIS A 194 0.59 30.37 15.03
N ILE A 195 -0.22 31.40 14.81
CA ILE A 195 -0.67 32.37 15.83
C ILE A 195 -1.81 31.74 16.64
N PRO A 196 -1.58 31.29 17.90
CA PRO A 196 -2.63 30.60 18.65
C PRO A 196 -3.81 31.50 18.97
N THR A 197 -5.03 30.96 18.78
CA THR A 197 -6.28 31.68 19.00
C THR A 197 -7.12 31.11 20.15
N VAL A 198 -6.73 29.96 20.70
CA VAL A 198 -7.50 29.22 21.73
C VAL A 198 -6.64 28.90 22.97
N GLU A 199 -7.26 28.84 24.16
CA GLU A 199 -6.57 28.75 25.45
C GLU A 199 -5.63 27.52 25.59
N ARG A 200 -6.00 26.37 25.03
CA ARG A 200 -5.23 25.11 25.15
C ARG A 200 -4.22 24.89 24.01
N ALA A 201 -3.87 25.93 23.27
CA ALA A 201 -2.88 25.86 22.23
C ALA A 201 -1.45 25.98 22.81
N ASN A 202 -0.47 25.50 22.04
CA ASN A 202 0.94 25.70 22.37
C ASN A 202 1.40 27.09 21.90
N TYR A 203 1.41 28.05 22.82
CA TYR A 203 1.84 29.43 22.53
C TYR A 203 3.36 29.57 22.30
N ASN A 204 4.17 28.60 22.69
CA ASN A 204 5.60 28.65 22.47
C ASN A 204 5.99 28.38 21.01
N THR A 205 5.21 27.59 20.28
CA THR A 205 5.48 27.32 18.85
C THR A 205 5.65 28.62 18.07
N TYR A 206 4.67 29.52 18.15
CA TYR A 206 4.73 30.79 17.43
C TYR A 206 5.94 31.67 17.83
N LYS A 207 6.33 31.68 19.10
CA LYS A 207 7.53 32.41 19.56
C LYS A 207 8.81 31.85 18.96
N LEU A 208 8.90 30.52 18.84
CA LEU A 208 10.04 29.85 18.22
C LEU A 208 10.08 30.13 16.72
N GLU A 209 8.92 30.07 16.05
CA GLU A 209 8.79 30.41 14.64
C GLU A 209 9.20 31.87 14.35
N GLN A 210 8.74 32.81 15.17
CA GLN A 210 9.19 34.22 15.04
C GLN A 210 10.69 34.34 15.18
N LYS A 211 11.32 33.63 16.14
CA LYS A 211 12.78 33.64 16.30
C LYS A 211 13.49 33.12 15.07
N VAL A 212 12.99 32.02 14.49
CA VAL A 212 13.51 31.38 13.27
C VAL A 212 13.32 32.30 12.07
N ASN A 213 12.10 32.77 11.82
CA ASN A 213 11.76 33.63 10.68
C ASN A 213 12.61 34.91 10.67
N ASN A 214 12.81 35.58 11.83
CA ASN A 214 13.62 36.77 11.95
C ASN A 214 15.10 36.54 11.58
N LYS A 215 15.58 35.31 11.58
CA LYS A 215 16.96 34.96 11.19
C LYS A 215 17.00 34.38 9.77
N LEU A 216 15.95 33.73 9.31
CA LEU A 216 15.87 33.23 7.93
C LEU A 216 15.80 34.37 6.91
N LEU A 217 15.04 35.45 7.20
CA LEU A 217 14.92 36.59 6.30
C LEU A 217 16.30 37.17 5.87
N PRO A 218 17.17 37.63 6.78
CA PRO A 218 18.48 38.14 6.36
C PRO A 218 19.40 37.03 5.82
N LEU A 219 19.23 35.77 6.23
CA LEU A 219 20.02 34.67 5.71
C LEU A 219 19.61 34.33 4.27
N SER A 220 18.33 34.42 3.94
CA SER A 220 17.79 34.31 2.58
C SER A 220 18.45 35.32 1.62
N GLU A 221 18.44 36.60 1.97
CA GLU A 221 19.08 37.65 1.19
C GLU A 221 20.59 37.40 1.01
N LYS A 222 21.28 37.06 2.11
CA LYS A 222 22.73 36.79 2.12
C LYS A 222 23.14 35.65 1.22
N LEU A 223 22.33 34.56 1.17
CA LEU A 223 22.66 33.33 0.46
C LEU A 223 21.95 33.17 -0.88
N GLY A 224 21.02 34.07 -1.21
CA GLY A 224 20.18 33.96 -2.41
C GLY A 224 19.28 32.72 -2.36
N ILE A 225 18.77 32.37 -1.18
CA ILE A 225 17.83 31.26 -1.00
C ILE A 225 16.42 31.84 -0.93
N LYS A 226 15.52 31.41 -1.82
CA LYS A 226 14.14 31.90 -1.87
C LYS A 226 13.33 31.46 -0.65
N LEU A 227 12.34 32.24 -0.29
CA LEU A 227 11.42 31.98 0.81
C LEU A 227 10.10 31.45 0.27
N ILE A 228 9.51 30.47 0.98
CA ILE A 228 8.11 30.08 0.83
C ILE A 228 7.42 30.18 2.18
N CYS A 229 6.08 30.30 2.18
CA CYS A 229 5.29 30.15 3.39
C CYS A 229 4.57 28.79 3.41
N ALA A 230 4.45 28.21 4.58
CA ALA A 230 3.76 26.94 4.79
C ALA A 230 2.91 26.99 6.08
N ASN A 231 1.94 26.11 6.18
CA ASN A 231 1.08 25.99 7.36
C ASN A 231 1.14 24.61 8.04
N ASP A 232 2.03 23.74 7.60
CA ASP A 232 2.28 22.44 8.25
C ASP A 232 0.97 21.72 8.62
N ILE A 233 0.11 21.49 7.61
CA ILE A 233 -1.26 21.07 7.79
C ILE A 233 -1.31 19.66 8.38
N HIS A 234 -2.13 19.46 9.44
CA HIS A 234 -2.37 18.16 10.06
C HIS A 234 -3.86 17.79 10.13
N PHE A 235 -4.75 18.75 9.89
CA PHE A 235 -6.19 18.55 9.83
C PHE A 235 -6.84 19.53 8.84
N VAL A 236 -8.07 19.23 8.42
CA VAL A 236 -8.68 19.96 7.30
C VAL A 236 -9.40 21.24 7.77
N ASN A 237 -10.19 21.18 8.86
CA ASN A 237 -10.98 22.31 9.32
C ASN A 237 -10.55 22.76 10.70
N GLU A 238 -10.69 24.04 11.02
CA GLU A 238 -10.30 24.62 12.31
C GLU A 238 -10.93 23.89 13.51
N GLU A 239 -12.19 23.49 13.38
CA GLU A 239 -12.91 22.74 14.41
C GLU A 239 -12.40 21.31 14.65
N ASP A 240 -11.52 20.79 13.80
CA ASP A 240 -10.91 19.45 13.96
C ASP A 240 -9.70 19.45 14.89
N ALA A 241 -9.26 20.61 15.36
CA ALA A 241 -8.09 20.77 16.24
C ALA A 241 -8.17 19.93 17.52
N GLU A 242 -9.36 19.80 18.15
CA GLU A 242 -9.54 18.98 19.35
C GLU A 242 -9.53 17.47 19.04
N VAL A 243 -9.93 17.08 17.84
CA VAL A 243 -9.87 15.69 17.37
C VAL A 243 -8.42 15.29 17.14
N GLN A 244 -7.64 16.15 16.50
CA GLN A 244 -6.21 15.95 16.30
C GLN A 244 -5.45 15.91 17.63
N ASP A 245 -5.78 16.79 18.58
CA ASP A 245 -5.20 16.78 19.93
C ASP A 245 -5.50 15.48 20.70
N THR A 246 -6.69 14.89 20.50
CA THR A 246 -7.02 13.56 21.03
C THR A 246 -6.16 12.48 20.39
N LEU A 247 -5.89 12.54 19.08
CA LEU A 247 -5.00 11.61 18.40
C LEU A 247 -3.59 11.66 18.98
N LEU A 248 -3.07 12.86 19.29
CA LEU A 248 -1.77 13.04 19.98
C LEU A 248 -1.75 12.43 21.39
N CYS A 249 -2.88 12.46 22.10
CA CYS A 249 -3.02 11.76 23.37
C CYS A 249 -2.89 10.25 23.21
N ILE A 250 -3.55 9.68 22.20
CA ILE A 250 -3.47 8.25 21.86
C ILE A 250 -2.01 7.88 21.50
N ASN A 251 -1.37 8.66 20.64
CA ASN A 251 0.01 8.43 20.20
C ASN A 251 1.00 8.41 21.38
N SER A 252 0.88 9.38 22.26
CA SER A 252 1.79 9.52 23.41
C SER A 252 1.42 8.65 24.61
N ASN A 253 0.27 7.95 24.57
CA ASN A 253 -0.35 7.25 25.70
C ASN A 253 -0.47 8.16 26.94
N ARG A 254 -0.91 9.40 26.72
CA ARG A 254 -1.06 10.42 27.76
C ARG A 254 -2.49 10.92 27.84
N ARG A 255 -2.87 11.34 29.06
CA ARG A 255 -4.18 11.93 29.28
C ARG A 255 -4.25 13.34 28.70
N TYR A 256 -5.44 13.76 28.31
CA TYR A 256 -5.71 15.07 27.73
C TYR A 256 -5.29 16.25 28.65
N ASP A 257 -5.36 16.08 29.96
CA ASP A 257 -4.97 17.06 30.97
C ASP A 257 -3.47 17.07 31.33
N ASP A 258 -2.66 16.13 30.80
CA ASP A 258 -1.20 16.13 31.00
C ASP A 258 -0.51 17.18 30.10
N LEU A 259 -0.15 18.33 30.66
CA LEU A 259 0.52 19.41 29.94
C LEU A 259 1.96 19.11 29.50
N ARG A 260 2.53 17.97 29.89
CA ARG A 260 3.89 17.54 29.46
C ARG A 260 3.87 16.79 28.14
N ARG A 261 2.69 16.50 27.57
CA ARG A 261 2.53 15.89 26.25
C ARG A 261 2.78 16.90 25.15
N LEU A 262 2.94 16.39 23.91
CA LEU A 262 2.92 17.23 22.73
C LEU A 262 1.54 17.88 22.58
N ILE A 263 1.53 19.20 22.40
CA ILE A 263 0.34 20.00 22.10
C ILE A 263 0.73 20.91 20.94
N PHE A 264 -0.10 20.93 19.91
CA PHE A 264 0.10 21.81 18.75
C PHE A 264 -0.44 23.23 18.99
N SER A 265 -0.16 24.14 18.07
CA SER A 265 -0.68 25.51 18.13
C SER A 265 -2.19 25.56 17.85
N LYS A 266 -2.76 24.47 17.32
CA LYS A 266 -4.14 24.35 16.83
C LYS A 266 -4.44 25.26 15.63
N GLN A 267 -3.38 25.65 14.90
CA GLN A 267 -3.45 26.44 13.68
C GLN A 267 -3.05 25.65 12.43
N GLU A 268 -2.75 24.36 12.58
CA GLU A 268 -2.24 23.45 11.55
C GLU A 268 -3.39 22.89 10.65
N TRP A 269 -4.42 23.72 10.40
CA TRP A 269 -5.53 23.37 9.52
C TRP A 269 -5.36 23.94 8.10
N LEU A 270 -6.10 23.38 7.13
CA LEU A 270 -6.04 23.81 5.73
C LEU A 270 -6.64 25.22 5.58
N LYS A 271 -5.80 26.24 5.65
CA LYS A 271 -6.15 27.63 5.42
C LYS A 271 -6.38 27.90 3.93
N ASN A 272 -7.37 28.71 3.61
CA ASN A 272 -7.61 29.15 2.24
C ASN A 272 -6.58 30.19 1.79
N THR A 273 -6.60 30.53 0.50
CA THR A 273 -5.67 31.48 -0.10
C THR A 273 -5.75 32.86 0.55
N ALA A 274 -6.95 33.32 0.93
CA ALA A 274 -7.12 34.64 1.58
C ALA A 274 -6.51 34.66 2.99
N GLU A 275 -6.71 33.61 3.79
CA GLU A 275 -6.13 33.47 5.12
C GLU A 275 -4.60 33.40 5.08
N MET A 276 -4.02 32.70 4.09
CA MET A 276 -2.57 32.67 3.89
C MET A 276 -2.03 34.04 3.45
N ASN A 277 -2.78 34.80 2.64
CA ASN A 277 -2.43 36.18 2.28
C ASN A 277 -2.52 37.12 3.50
N GLU A 278 -3.47 36.92 4.41
CA GLU A 278 -3.53 37.69 5.68
C GLU A 278 -2.31 37.41 6.55
N LEU A 279 -1.89 36.16 6.65
CA LEU A 279 -0.74 35.75 7.47
C LEU A 279 0.61 36.22 6.89
N PHE A 280 0.81 36.18 5.57
CA PHE A 280 2.10 36.39 4.91
C PHE A 280 2.13 37.55 3.90
N GLY A 281 1.08 38.35 3.82
CA GLY A 281 1.02 39.50 2.88
C GLY A 281 2.08 40.57 3.06
N ASP A 282 2.87 40.53 4.15
CA ASP A 282 4.05 41.36 4.37
C ASP A 282 5.33 40.77 3.73
N ILE A 283 5.27 39.52 3.26
CA ILE A 283 6.34 38.83 2.54
C ILE A 283 5.74 38.21 1.28
N PRO A 284 5.25 39.02 0.31
CA PRO A 284 4.47 38.51 -0.83
C PRO A 284 5.23 37.49 -1.68
N GLU A 285 6.55 37.61 -1.77
CA GLU A 285 7.40 36.65 -2.46
C GLU A 285 7.32 35.25 -1.86
N ALA A 286 7.05 35.09 -0.56
CA ALA A 286 6.89 33.78 0.07
C ALA A 286 5.62 33.07 -0.38
N LEU A 287 4.56 33.82 -0.72
CA LEU A 287 3.34 33.30 -1.36
C LEU A 287 3.60 32.94 -2.83
N GLU A 288 4.17 33.87 -3.58
CA GLU A 288 4.44 33.74 -5.03
C GLU A 288 5.38 32.57 -5.33
N ASN A 289 6.38 32.33 -4.50
CA ASN A 289 7.33 31.22 -4.67
C ASN A 289 6.67 29.85 -4.46
N THR A 290 5.51 29.74 -3.78
CA THR A 290 4.76 28.48 -3.75
C THR A 290 4.23 28.12 -5.13
N ILE A 291 3.80 29.12 -5.90
CA ILE A 291 3.39 28.97 -7.30
C ILE A 291 4.59 28.72 -8.21
N GLU A 292 5.76 29.30 -7.93
CA GLU A 292 6.99 28.97 -8.65
C GLU A 292 7.28 27.47 -8.54
N ILE A 293 7.23 26.92 -7.32
CA ILE A 293 7.42 25.49 -7.08
C ILE A 293 6.34 24.67 -7.82
N PHE A 294 5.08 25.05 -7.69
CA PHE A 294 3.98 24.40 -8.41
C PHE A 294 4.24 24.34 -9.93
N ASN A 295 4.74 25.42 -10.51
CA ASN A 295 5.05 25.48 -11.95
C ASN A 295 6.28 24.64 -12.32
N LYS A 296 7.26 24.47 -11.42
CA LYS A 296 8.42 23.59 -11.62
C LYS A 296 8.06 22.09 -11.60
N VAL A 297 6.97 21.72 -10.94
CA VAL A 297 6.53 20.33 -10.91
C VAL A 297 5.91 19.96 -12.25
N GLU A 298 6.54 19.02 -12.92
CA GLU A 298 6.11 18.48 -14.21
C GLU A 298 4.92 17.52 -14.05
N HIS A 299 4.24 17.25 -15.14
CA HIS A 299 3.28 16.14 -15.20
C HIS A 299 4.04 14.86 -15.58
N TYR A 300 3.97 13.84 -14.76
CA TYR A 300 4.62 12.54 -15.00
C TYR A 300 3.74 11.39 -14.53
N SER A 301 3.97 10.19 -15.08
CA SER A 301 3.34 8.95 -14.64
C SER A 301 4.42 7.95 -14.22
N SER A 302 4.13 7.23 -13.15
CA SER A 302 4.91 6.05 -12.71
C SER A 302 4.35 4.73 -13.25
N ASP A 303 3.29 4.77 -14.08
CA ASP A 303 2.67 3.59 -14.67
C ASP A 303 3.67 2.84 -15.55
N HIS A 304 3.66 1.52 -15.48
CA HIS A 304 4.57 0.66 -16.23
C HIS A 304 3.90 -0.65 -16.62
N ALA A 305 4.29 -1.20 -17.76
CA ALA A 305 3.89 -2.56 -18.13
C ALA A 305 4.39 -3.59 -17.09
N PRO A 306 3.71 -4.75 -16.94
CA PRO A 306 4.13 -5.79 -16.01
C PRO A 306 5.60 -6.19 -16.19
N LEU A 307 6.34 -6.26 -15.10
CA LEU A 307 7.75 -6.62 -15.03
C LEU A 307 7.90 -7.94 -14.28
N LEU A 308 7.61 -9.00 -14.99
CA LEU A 308 7.67 -10.35 -14.44
C LEU A 308 9.09 -10.90 -14.43
N PRO A 309 9.48 -11.67 -13.40
CA PRO A 309 10.69 -12.47 -13.44
C PRO A 309 10.64 -13.45 -14.62
N LYS A 310 11.80 -13.74 -15.19
CA LYS A 310 11.90 -14.72 -16.28
C LYS A 310 11.65 -16.14 -15.77
N PRO A 311 10.77 -16.91 -16.45
CA PRO A 311 10.58 -18.32 -16.13
C PRO A 311 11.83 -19.14 -16.48
N ILE A 312 11.96 -20.34 -15.90
CA ILE A 312 12.98 -21.30 -16.30
C ILE A 312 12.54 -21.96 -17.60
N LEU A 313 13.37 -21.83 -18.62
CA LEU A 313 13.08 -22.40 -19.93
C LEU A 313 14.15 -23.45 -20.29
N PRO A 314 13.78 -24.53 -21.02
CA PRO A 314 14.75 -25.42 -21.65
C PRO A 314 15.61 -24.66 -22.68
N GLU A 315 16.82 -25.13 -22.89
CA GLU A 315 17.73 -24.50 -23.85
C GLU A 315 17.14 -24.44 -25.26
N GLY A 316 17.13 -23.25 -25.86
CA GLY A 316 16.63 -23.01 -27.21
C GLY A 316 15.10 -22.98 -27.36
N VAL A 317 14.36 -23.04 -26.26
CA VAL A 317 12.87 -23.00 -26.25
C VAL A 317 12.42 -21.64 -25.76
N ASP A 318 11.46 -21.02 -26.47
CA ASP A 318 10.85 -19.78 -26.03
C ASP A 318 9.63 -20.00 -25.09
N GLU A 319 9.16 -18.94 -24.47
CA GLU A 319 8.06 -18.98 -23.49
C GLU A 319 6.75 -19.48 -24.12
N VAL A 320 6.47 -19.11 -25.38
CA VAL A 320 5.24 -19.47 -26.10
C VAL A 320 5.21 -20.97 -26.38
N GLU A 321 6.34 -21.49 -26.89
CA GLU A 321 6.51 -22.93 -27.19
C GLU A 321 6.45 -23.75 -25.91
N HIS A 322 7.13 -23.29 -24.85
CA HIS A 322 7.18 -23.99 -23.57
C HIS A 322 5.78 -24.07 -22.92
N LEU A 323 5.05 -22.95 -22.88
CA LEU A 323 3.68 -22.90 -22.37
C LEU A 323 2.76 -23.84 -23.15
N ALA A 324 2.83 -23.82 -24.46
CA ALA A 324 2.01 -24.67 -25.31
C ALA A 324 2.32 -26.17 -25.05
N ARG A 325 3.60 -26.54 -25.00
CA ARG A 325 4.05 -27.91 -24.71
C ARG A 325 3.51 -28.40 -23.38
N LEU A 326 3.73 -27.69 -22.28
CA LEU A 326 3.24 -28.06 -20.96
C LEU A 326 1.70 -28.16 -20.91
N SER A 327 1.00 -27.23 -21.56
CA SER A 327 -0.47 -27.25 -21.62
C SER A 327 -1.00 -28.49 -22.35
N PHE A 328 -0.38 -28.90 -23.45
CA PHE A 328 -0.77 -30.12 -24.16
C PHE A 328 -0.37 -31.39 -23.42
N GLU A 329 0.80 -31.42 -22.77
CA GLU A 329 1.23 -32.55 -21.92
C GLU A 329 0.20 -32.77 -20.80
N GLY A 330 -0.16 -31.74 -20.04
CA GLY A 330 -1.19 -31.85 -19.01
C GLY A 330 -2.58 -32.16 -19.55
N ALA A 331 -2.92 -31.70 -20.76
CA ALA A 331 -4.16 -32.12 -21.41
C ALA A 331 -4.18 -33.63 -21.73
N TYR A 332 -3.07 -34.18 -22.22
CA TYR A 332 -2.97 -35.63 -22.46
C TYR A 332 -3.07 -36.45 -21.19
N GLU A 333 -2.50 -35.99 -20.09
CA GLU A 333 -2.62 -36.65 -18.78
C GLU A 333 -4.08 -36.68 -18.27
N ARG A 334 -4.80 -35.56 -18.42
CA ARG A 334 -6.16 -35.39 -17.89
C ARG A 334 -7.27 -35.95 -18.80
N PHE A 335 -7.08 -35.95 -20.09
CA PHE A 335 -8.12 -36.35 -21.09
C PHE A 335 -7.73 -37.54 -21.94
N GLY A 336 -6.51 -38.05 -21.83
CA GLY A 336 -6.00 -39.17 -22.62
C GLY A 336 -5.59 -38.80 -24.06
N LYS A 337 -5.13 -39.82 -24.80
CA LYS A 337 -4.72 -39.70 -26.22
C LYS A 337 -5.61 -40.64 -27.06
N PRO A 338 -6.24 -40.15 -28.18
CA PRO A 338 -6.22 -38.77 -28.68
C PRO A 338 -7.09 -37.82 -27.84
N LEU A 339 -6.74 -36.50 -27.84
CA LEU A 339 -7.57 -35.52 -27.17
C LEU A 339 -8.95 -35.38 -27.83
N PRO A 340 -10.02 -35.18 -27.05
CA PRO A 340 -11.33 -34.78 -27.57
C PRO A 340 -11.20 -33.47 -28.37
N ALA A 341 -11.97 -33.37 -29.47
CA ALA A 341 -11.90 -32.19 -30.35
C ALA A 341 -12.18 -30.86 -29.61
N GLU A 342 -13.19 -30.87 -28.71
CA GLU A 342 -13.55 -29.71 -27.88
C GLU A 342 -12.38 -29.24 -27.00
N VAL A 343 -11.68 -30.16 -26.33
CA VAL A 343 -10.50 -29.86 -25.50
C VAL A 343 -9.40 -29.23 -26.33
N LYS A 344 -9.10 -29.82 -27.50
CA LYS A 344 -8.04 -29.34 -28.38
C LYS A 344 -8.32 -27.94 -28.92
N GLU A 345 -9.54 -27.67 -29.37
CA GLU A 345 -9.91 -26.36 -29.92
C GLU A 345 -9.97 -25.30 -28.82
N ARG A 346 -10.52 -25.62 -27.65
CA ARG A 346 -10.53 -24.69 -26.51
C ARG A 346 -9.12 -24.34 -26.06
N LEU A 347 -8.23 -25.32 -25.93
CA LEU A 347 -6.84 -25.10 -25.52
C LEU A 347 -6.07 -24.19 -26.49
N LYS A 348 -6.21 -24.44 -27.80
CA LYS A 348 -5.62 -23.58 -28.84
C LYS A 348 -6.16 -22.14 -28.79
N ALA A 349 -7.46 -21.98 -28.58
CA ALA A 349 -8.08 -20.66 -28.49
C ALA A 349 -7.57 -19.87 -27.29
N GLU A 350 -7.47 -20.48 -26.12
CA GLU A 350 -6.91 -19.84 -24.92
C GLU A 350 -5.44 -19.47 -25.09
N LEU A 351 -4.60 -20.40 -25.56
CA LEU A 351 -3.17 -20.15 -25.83
C LEU A 351 -2.97 -19.01 -26.83
N LYS A 352 -3.80 -18.92 -27.88
CA LYS A 352 -3.75 -17.81 -28.85
C LYS A 352 -4.01 -16.46 -28.19
N ILE A 353 -4.97 -16.38 -27.26
CA ILE A 353 -5.29 -15.15 -26.54
C ILE A 353 -4.15 -14.79 -25.58
N ILE A 354 -3.64 -15.76 -24.82
CA ILE A 354 -2.53 -15.57 -23.87
C ILE A 354 -1.28 -15.06 -24.60
N ASN A 355 -0.93 -15.69 -25.73
CA ASN A 355 0.24 -15.31 -26.52
C ASN A 355 0.10 -13.92 -27.15
N ARG A 356 -1.09 -13.60 -27.69
CA ARG A 356 -1.36 -12.28 -28.28
C ARG A 356 -1.19 -11.13 -27.29
N ASN A 357 -1.49 -11.38 -26.01
CA ASN A 357 -1.38 -10.40 -24.95
C ASN A 357 0.02 -10.38 -24.27
N GLY A 358 0.95 -11.26 -24.69
CA GLY A 358 2.32 -11.29 -24.14
C GLY A 358 2.41 -11.85 -22.71
N TYR A 359 1.52 -12.78 -22.33
CA TYR A 359 1.45 -13.32 -20.96
C TYR A 359 1.96 -14.75 -20.77
N PRO A 360 2.68 -15.42 -21.70
CA PRO A 360 3.20 -16.77 -21.44
C PRO A 360 4.05 -16.87 -20.18
N ALA A 361 4.95 -15.91 -19.94
CA ALA A 361 5.80 -15.85 -18.74
C ALA A 361 4.99 -15.86 -17.44
N TYR A 362 3.85 -15.17 -17.41
CA TYR A 362 2.96 -15.11 -16.25
C TYR A 362 2.36 -16.48 -15.90
N PHE A 363 1.88 -17.22 -16.91
CA PHE A 363 1.34 -18.55 -16.71
C PHE A 363 2.42 -19.55 -16.31
N LEU A 364 3.60 -19.46 -16.89
CA LEU A 364 4.75 -20.30 -16.53
C LEU A 364 5.23 -20.03 -15.11
N MET A 365 5.29 -18.77 -14.69
CA MET A 365 5.64 -18.39 -13.32
C MET A 365 4.67 -19.02 -12.30
N TRP A 366 3.36 -18.93 -12.54
CA TRP A 366 2.38 -19.59 -11.67
C TRP A 366 2.49 -21.12 -11.68
N HIS A 367 2.80 -21.72 -12.83
CA HIS A 367 3.08 -23.14 -12.92
C HIS A 367 4.30 -23.53 -12.05
N GLU A 368 5.40 -22.77 -12.11
CA GLU A 368 6.57 -23.00 -11.25
C GLU A 368 6.21 -22.90 -9.76
N ILE A 369 5.45 -21.89 -9.35
CA ILE A 369 5.03 -21.69 -7.96
C ILE A 369 4.18 -22.86 -7.45
N ILE A 370 3.21 -23.31 -8.25
CA ILE A 370 2.33 -24.44 -7.85
C ILE A 370 3.07 -25.77 -7.85
N ALA A 371 3.97 -26.00 -8.82
CA ALA A 371 4.84 -27.19 -8.82
C ALA A 371 5.71 -27.22 -7.56
N ALA A 372 6.34 -26.11 -7.21
CA ALA A 372 7.12 -25.99 -5.98
C ALA A 372 6.27 -26.20 -4.72
N ALA A 373 5.02 -25.74 -4.70
CA ALA A 373 4.11 -25.97 -3.58
C ALA A 373 3.87 -27.47 -3.35
N HIS A 374 3.64 -28.24 -4.43
CA HIS A 374 3.48 -29.69 -4.35
C HIS A 374 4.77 -30.39 -3.89
N GLU A 375 5.94 -30.00 -4.43
CA GLU A 375 7.26 -30.55 -4.03
C GLU A 375 7.56 -30.30 -2.55
N LEU A 376 7.15 -29.16 -2.02
CA LEU A 376 7.29 -28.79 -0.61
C LEU A 376 6.26 -29.46 0.32
N GLY A 377 5.35 -30.25 -0.26
CA GLY A 377 4.29 -30.97 0.47
C GLY A 377 3.16 -30.07 0.97
N ALA A 378 2.98 -28.89 0.35
CA ALA A 378 1.85 -28.01 0.67
C ALA A 378 0.55 -28.58 0.10
N GLN A 379 -0.55 -28.40 0.83
CA GLN A 379 -1.90 -28.70 0.32
C GLN A 379 -2.38 -27.50 -0.50
N VAL A 380 -2.59 -27.73 -1.79
CA VAL A 380 -3.08 -26.70 -2.73
C VAL A 380 -4.58 -26.86 -2.93
N GLY A 381 -5.30 -25.75 -2.84
CA GLY A 381 -6.75 -25.72 -3.08
C GLY A 381 -7.13 -25.97 -4.54
N PRO A 382 -8.40 -26.26 -4.83
CA PRO A 382 -8.85 -26.58 -6.19
C PRO A 382 -8.82 -25.41 -7.17
N GLY A 383 -8.44 -24.25 -6.70
CA GLY A 383 -8.46 -22.97 -7.40
C GLY A 383 -9.39 -21.97 -6.70
N ARG A 384 -9.35 -20.73 -7.14
CA ARG A 384 -10.15 -19.64 -6.59
C ARG A 384 -10.55 -18.63 -7.66
N GLY A 385 -11.71 -18.00 -7.49
CA GLY A 385 -12.17 -16.94 -8.38
C GLY A 385 -12.39 -17.41 -9.81
N SER A 386 -12.16 -16.53 -10.77
CA SER A 386 -12.36 -16.80 -12.20
C SER A 386 -11.24 -17.62 -12.84
N ALA A 387 -10.11 -17.85 -12.18
CA ALA A 387 -9.00 -18.67 -12.71
C ALA A 387 -9.46 -20.09 -13.11
N ALA A 388 -10.47 -20.63 -12.40
CA ALA A 388 -11.08 -21.91 -12.74
C ALA A 388 -11.80 -21.94 -14.11
N CYS A 389 -11.97 -20.81 -14.80
CA CYS A 389 -12.53 -20.73 -16.15
C CYS A 389 -11.51 -21.05 -17.25
N SER A 390 -10.21 -21.16 -16.94
CA SER A 390 -9.16 -21.44 -17.91
C SER A 390 -8.82 -22.92 -18.00
N LEU A 391 -8.89 -23.47 -19.22
CA LEU A 391 -8.45 -24.83 -19.51
C LEU A 391 -6.92 -24.94 -19.48
N VAL A 392 -6.21 -23.87 -19.87
CA VAL A 392 -4.74 -23.81 -19.76
C VAL A 392 -4.32 -23.93 -18.30
N LEU A 393 -4.91 -23.17 -17.37
CA LEU A 393 -4.60 -23.28 -15.94
C LEU A 393 -4.92 -24.66 -15.35
N TYR A 394 -6.01 -25.28 -15.81
CA TYR A 394 -6.35 -26.65 -15.44
C TYR A 394 -5.32 -27.66 -15.95
N CYS A 395 -4.89 -27.57 -17.19
CA CYS A 395 -3.88 -28.45 -17.78
C CYS A 395 -2.49 -28.26 -17.15
N LEU A 396 -2.14 -27.03 -16.73
CA LEU A 396 -0.89 -26.73 -16.01
C LEU A 396 -0.91 -27.16 -14.54
N GLY A 397 -2.02 -27.68 -14.02
CA GLY A 397 -2.15 -28.04 -12.62
C GLY A 397 -2.32 -26.86 -11.65
N ILE A 398 -2.51 -25.63 -12.17
CA ILE A 398 -2.71 -24.44 -11.34
C ILE A 398 -4.10 -24.44 -10.73
N THR A 399 -5.09 -24.97 -11.44
CA THR A 399 -6.44 -25.25 -10.90
C THR A 399 -6.80 -26.73 -11.07
N GLN A 400 -7.73 -27.23 -10.23
CA GLN A 400 -8.20 -28.62 -10.28
C GLN A 400 -9.66 -28.70 -10.78
N VAL A 401 -10.17 -27.60 -11.32
CA VAL A 401 -11.53 -27.50 -11.87
C VAL A 401 -11.48 -27.63 -13.38
N ASN A 402 -12.10 -28.66 -13.93
CA ASN A 402 -12.28 -28.79 -15.36
C ASN A 402 -13.36 -27.80 -15.85
N PRO A 403 -12.98 -26.70 -16.57
CA PRO A 403 -13.94 -25.68 -16.98
C PRO A 403 -14.99 -26.20 -17.98
N LEU A 404 -14.67 -27.20 -18.80
CA LEU A 404 -15.59 -27.78 -19.78
C LEU A 404 -16.73 -28.56 -19.08
N ARG A 405 -16.40 -29.31 -18.02
CA ARG A 405 -17.40 -30.03 -17.23
C ARG A 405 -18.48 -29.12 -16.66
N PHE A 406 -18.10 -27.93 -16.25
CA PHE A 406 -18.99 -26.98 -15.58
C PHE A 406 -19.49 -25.85 -16.51
N GLY A 407 -19.18 -25.91 -17.81
CA GLY A 407 -19.61 -24.90 -18.79
C GLY A 407 -19.08 -23.49 -18.49
N LEU A 408 -17.83 -23.38 -18.00
CA LEU A 408 -17.20 -22.10 -17.67
C LEU A 408 -16.53 -21.49 -18.92
N ALA A 409 -16.77 -20.21 -19.14
CA ALA A 409 -16.22 -19.47 -20.29
C ALA A 409 -14.88 -18.85 -19.95
N PHE A 410 -13.88 -18.89 -20.86
CA PHE A 410 -12.58 -18.27 -20.68
C PHE A 410 -12.67 -16.74 -20.57
N SER A 411 -13.65 -16.13 -21.25
CA SER A 411 -13.93 -14.70 -21.16
C SER A 411 -14.26 -14.21 -19.74
N ASP A 412 -14.73 -15.08 -18.86
CA ASP A 412 -15.01 -14.71 -17.47
C ASP A 412 -13.71 -14.58 -16.63
N PHE A 413 -12.61 -15.15 -17.11
CA PHE A 413 -11.29 -15.03 -16.50
C PHE A 413 -10.43 -13.98 -17.17
N PHE A 414 -10.49 -13.89 -18.48
CA PHE A 414 -9.60 -13.07 -19.29
C PHE A 414 -10.35 -11.90 -19.91
N ASP A 415 -10.38 -10.77 -19.23
CA ASP A 415 -10.89 -9.50 -19.76
C ASP A 415 -9.72 -8.70 -20.33
N SER A 416 -9.65 -8.62 -21.66
CA SER A 416 -8.46 -8.43 -22.47
C SER A 416 -7.80 -7.05 -22.44
N GLU A 417 -8.24 -6.05 -21.66
CA GLU A 417 -7.89 -4.70 -22.11
C GLU A 417 -6.81 -3.96 -21.31
N ARG A 418 -6.42 -4.37 -20.08
CA ARG A 418 -5.43 -3.54 -19.33
C ARG A 418 -4.48 -4.24 -18.37
N TYR A 419 -4.83 -5.37 -17.76
CA TYR A 419 -4.04 -5.96 -16.69
C TYR A 419 -3.90 -7.48 -16.86
N LEU A 420 -2.86 -8.04 -16.26
CA LEU A 420 -2.72 -9.50 -16.10
C LEU A 420 -3.99 -10.08 -15.46
N PRO A 421 -4.50 -11.21 -15.97
CA PRO A 421 -5.64 -11.88 -15.36
C PRO A 421 -5.29 -12.33 -13.94
N ARG A 422 -6.20 -12.15 -12.99
CA ARG A 422 -5.94 -12.43 -11.59
C ARG A 422 -5.96 -13.92 -11.31
N ILE A 423 -4.80 -14.50 -10.97
CA ILE A 423 -4.67 -15.86 -10.47
C ILE A 423 -4.52 -15.79 -8.94
N GLU A 424 -5.30 -16.59 -8.24
CA GLU A 424 -5.26 -16.74 -6.79
C GLU A 424 -5.12 -18.21 -6.44
N CYS A 425 -4.31 -18.53 -5.44
CA CYS A 425 -4.21 -19.87 -4.89
C CYS A 425 -4.53 -19.90 -3.40
N GLU A 426 -5.05 -21.03 -2.94
CA GLU A 426 -5.28 -21.34 -1.53
C GLU A 426 -4.32 -22.43 -1.11
N LEU A 427 -3.72 -22.27 0.07
CA LEU A 427 -2.72 -23.18 0.63
C LEU A 427 -3.06 -23.47 2.10
N ASP A 428 -2.55 -24.55 2.65
CA ASP A 428 -2.47 -24.71 4.09
C ASP A 428 -1.47 -23.71 4.68
N GLU A 429 -1.63 -23.35 5.94
CA GLU A 429 -0.82 -22.30 6.58
C GLU A 429 0.69 -22.60 6.56
N ILE A 430 1.07 -23.85 6.88
CA ILE A 430 2.48 -24.28 6.88
C ILE A 430 3.03 -24.30 5.45
N GLY A 431 2.26 -24.84 4.51
CA GLY A 431 2.61 -24.88 3.10
C GLY A 431 2.82 -23.48 2.52
N ARG A 432 1.92 -22.54 2.84
CA ARG A 432 2.07 -21.13 2.41
C ARG A 432 3.40 -20.52 2.87
N LYS A 433 3.79 -20.72 4.13
CA LYS A 433 5.07 -20.22 4.66
C LYS A 433 6.27 -20.79 3.90
N LYS A 434 6.24 -22.10 3.56
CA LYS A 434 7.29 -22.74 2.76
C LYS A 434 7.36 -22.20 1.34
N VAL A 435 6.20 -22.01 0.69
CA VAL A 435 6.12 -21.46 -0.68
C VAL A 435 6.62 -20.01 -0.72
N LEU A 436 6.27 -19.17 0.27
CA LEU A 436 6.79 -17.81 0.37
C LEU A 436 8.30 -17.77 0.49
N LYS A 437 8.88 -18.66 1.32
CA LYS A 437 10.33 -18.79 1.44
C LYS A 437 10.96 -19.21 0.11
N TRP A 438 10.37 -20.18 -0.57
CA TRP A 438 10.84 -20.62 -1.90
C TRP A 438 10.78 -19.48 -2.93
N ILE A 439 9.73 -18.66 -2.94
CA ILE A 439 9.60 -17.49 -3.84
C ILE A 439 10.77 -16.51 -3.61
N VAL A 440 11.09 -16.22 -2.36
CA VAL A 440 12.23 -15.35 -2.02
C VAL A 440 13.56 -15.98 -2.48
N GLU A 441 13.77 -17.26 -2.21
CA GLU A 441 14.98 -17.99 -2.65
C GLU A 441 15.10 -18.07 -4.18
N ARG A 442 13.96 -18.19 -4.88
CA ARG A 442 13.89 -18.33 -6.34
C ARG A 442 14.10 -17.02 -7.10
N TYR A 443 13.51 -15.93 -6.61
CA TYR A 443 13.47 -14.65 -7.32
C TYR A 443 14.38 -13.57 -6.74
N GLY A 444 14.93 -13.76 -5.54
CA GLY A 444 15.76 -12.81 -4.80
C GLY A 444 14.96 -11.97 -3.80
N GLU A 445 15.59 -11.68 -2.66
CA GLU A 445 14.99 -10.86 -1.58
C GLU A 445 14.63 -9.46 -2.08
N GLU A 446 15.40 -8.90 -2.99
CA GLU A 446 15.19 -7.57 -3.57
C GLU A 446 13.98 -7.50 -4.50
N SER A 447 13.52 -8.65 -5.02
CA SER A 447 12.40 -8.74 -5.97
C SER A 447 11.04 -8.96 -5.30
N VAL A 448 11.03 -9.24 -3.99
CA VAL A 448 9.84 -9.70 -3.25
C VAL A 448 9.58 -8.82 -2.02
N ALA A 449 8.34 -8.43 -1.81
CA ALA A 449 7.92 -7.75 -0.59
C ALA A 449 6.49 -8.13 -0.21
N ASN A 450 6.16 -8.07 1.08
CA ASN A 450 4.77 -8.14 1.49
C ASN A 450 4.04 -6.84 1.11
N ILE A 451 2.72 -6.88 1.08
CA ILE A 451 1.91 -5.70 0.76
C ILE A 451 1.35 -5.12 2.05
N VAL A 452 1.37 -3.81 2.15
CA VAL A 452 0.77 -3.09 3.26
C VAL A 452 -0.76 -3.12 3.19
N ALA A 453 -1.40 -3.10 4.36
CA ALA A 453 -2.84 -2.90 4.50
C ALA A 453 -3.13 -1.91 5.63
N PRO A 454 -3.87 -0.82 5.38
CA PRO A 454 -4.23 0.12 6.43
C PRO A 454 -5.23 -0.49 7.41
N ASN A 455 -5.03 -0.22 8.68
CA ASN A 455 -5.93 -0.54 9.77
C ASN A 455 -6.50 0.76 10.34
N TYR A 456 -7.82 0.85 10.43
CA TYR A 456 -8.52 2.07 10.77
C TYR A 456 -9.05 2.07 12.20
N PHE A 457 -9.24 3.26 12.78
CA PHE A 457 -10.03 3.38 13.99
C PHE A 457 -11.47 2.94 13.72
N THR A 458 -11.98 2.04 14.55
CA THR A 458 -13.37 1.58 14.51
C THR A 458 -14.23 2.29 15.55
N SER A 459 -15.54 2.34 15.33
CA SER A 459 -16.47 2.92 16.29
C SER A 459 -16.39 2.27 17.68
N LYS A 460 -16.06 0.98 17.74
CA LYS A 460 -15.89 0.27 19.01
C LYS A 460 -14.72 0.82 19.81
N ILE A 461 -13.53 0.95 19.19
CA ILE A 461 -12.33 1.49 19.85
C ILE A 461 -12.58 2.92 20.33
N ILE A 462 -13.14 3.77 19.45
CA ILE A 462 -13.38 5.18 19.77
C ILE A 462 -14.40 5.35 20.91
N THR A 463 -15.48 4.57 20.91
CA THR A 463 -16.53 4.66 21.93
C THR A 463 -16.05 4.19 23.31
N GLU A 464 -15.21 3.17 23.37
CA GLU A 464 -14.69 2.62 24.63
C GLU A 464 -13.61 3.50 25.25
N GLU A 465 -12.68 4.02 24.44
CA GLU A 465 -11.52 4.78 24.94
C GLU A 465 -11.71 6.29 24.84
N PHE A 466 -12.37 6.79 23.79
CA PHE A 466 -12.47 8.21 23.44
C PHE A 466 -13.86 8.59 22.90
N PRO A 467 -14.90 8.58 23.74
CA PRO A 467 -16.28 8.74 23.26
C PRO A 467 -16.58 10.07 22.57
N GLN A 468 -15.76 11.09 22.77
CA GLN A 468 -15.95 12.43 22.16
C GLN A 468 -15.33 12.56 20.76
N SER A 469 -14.55 11.55 20.30
CA SER A 469 -13.74 11.65 19.08
C SER A 469 -14.27 10.82 17.93
N GLN A 470 -15.58 10.86 17.69
CA GLN A 470 -16.22 10.13 16.59
C GLN A 470 -15.61 10.42 15.19
N LYS A 471 -15.05 11.60 14.99
CA LYS A 471 -14.36 11.96 13.75
C LYS A 471 -13.08 11.13 13.48
N LEU A 472 -12.51 10.45 14.48
CA LEU A 472 -11.40 9.52 14.28
C LEU A 472 -11.85 8.19 13.63
N VAL A 473 -13.15 7.87 13.62
CA VAL A 473 -13.63 6.65 12.94
C VAL A 473 -13.30 6.71 11.47
N GLY A 474 -12.59 5.68 10.97
CA GLY A 474 -12.13 5.61 9.60
C GLY A 474 -10.82 6.35 9.30
N VAL A 475 -10.19 6.97 10.30
CA VAL A 475 -8.81 7.47 10.18
C VAL A 475 -7.83 6.31 10.32
N VAL A 476 -6.73 6.33 9.59
CA VAL A 476 -5.71 5.28 9.63
C VAL A 476 -5.04 5.26 11.01
N ARG A 477 -5.06 4.11 11.66
CA ARG A 477 -4.47 3.89 12.98
C ARG A 477 -3.05 3.34 12.89
N LYS A 478 -2.86 2.35 12.03
CA LYS A 478 -1.57 1.71 11.78
C LYS A 478 -1.57 1.03 10.41
N MET A 479 -0.40 0.69 9.93
CA MET A 479 -0.22 -0.12 8.74
C MET A 479 0.10 -1.56 9.14
N ASP A 480 -0.70 -2.50 8.67
CA ASP A 480 -0.53 -3.95 8.88
C ASP A 480 -0.07 -4.62 7.58
N ILE A 481 0.22 -5.93 7.64
CA ILE A 481 0.54 -6.74 6.47
C ILE A 481 -0.77 -7.24 5.84
N HIS A 482 -0.87 -7.14 4.52
CA HIS A 482 -1.98 -7.74 3.78
C HIS A 482 -1.95 -9.26 3.92
N SER A 483 -3.06 -9.87 4.30
CA SER A 483 -3.14 -11.26 4.72
C SER A 483 -2.75 -12.30 3.65
N CYS A 484 -2.81 -11.94 2.36
CA CYS A 484 -2.60 -12.90 1.27
C CYS A 484 -1.79 -12.36 0.09
N GLY A 485 -1.54 -11.06 -0.01
CA GLY A 485 -0.86 -10.45 -1.13
C GLY A 485 0.66 -10.41 -0.93
N VAL A 486 1.41 -10.79 -1.97
CA VAL A 486 2.87 -10.68 -2.04
C VAL A 486 3.23 -9.97 -3.34
N ALA A 487 4.03 -8.92 -3.24
CA ALA A 487 4.52 -8.17 -4.39
C ALA A 487 5.74 -8.88 -4.99
N LEU A 488 5.79 -8.98 -6.31
CA LEU A 488 6.89 -9.59 -7.06
C LEU A 488 7.17 -8.80 -8.35
N CYS A 489 8.42 -8.49 -8.62
CA CYS A 489 8.84 -7.94 -9.89
C CYS A 489 10.21 -8.45 -10.31
N ALA A 490 10.57 -8.25 -11.56
CA ALA A 490 11.95 -8.46 -12.02
C ALA A 490 12.86 -7.34 -11.48
N GLY A 491 13.92 -7.71 -10.77
CA GLY A 491 14.91 -6.80 -10.19
C GLY A 491 14.47 -6.15 -8.88
N ASP A 492 15.20 -5.12 -8.45
CA ASP A 492 14.99 -4.45 -7.16
C ASP A 492 13.66 -3.68 -7.12
N ILE A 493 12.73 -4.16 -6.30
CA ILE A 493 11.40 -3.57 -6.12
C ILE A 493 11.47 -2.13 -5.56
N SER A 494 12.52 -1.81 -4.79
CA SER A 494 12.73 -0.46 -4.23
C SER A 494 13.09 0.60 -5.26
N GLU A 495 13.35 0.21 -6.51
CA GLU A 495 13.52 1.16 -7.62
C GLU A 495 12.20 1.67 -8.18
N ARG A 496 11.09 1.07 -7.77
CA ARG A 496 9.76 1.34 -8.30
C ARG A 496 8.77 1.82 -7.25
N VAL A 497 8.77 1.17 -6.10
CA VAL A 497 7.80 1.43 -5.04
C VAL A 497 8.51 1.66 -3.71
N PRO A 498 8.01 2.61 -2.89
CA PRO A 498 8.59 2.83 -1.58
C PRO A 498 8.34 1.63 -0.68
N LEU A 499 9.38 1.26 0.07
CA LEU A 499 9.37 0.17 1.02
C LEU A 499 9.35 0.69 2.45
N ALA A 500 8.81 -0.11 3.35
CA ALA A 500 8.88 0.05 4.78
C ALA A 500 9.09 -1.31 5.43
N PHE A 501 9.17 -1.36 6.74
CA PHE A 501 8.94 -2.60 7.47
C PHE A 501 7.81 -2.40 8.50
N THR A 502 7.18 -3.50 8.87
CA THR A 502 6.22 -3.53 9.97
C THR A 502 6.55 -4.68 10.90
N GLU A 503 6.23 -4.52 12.17
CA GLU A 503 6.30 -5.59 13.15
C GLU A 503 4.98 -6.35 13.15
N SER A 504 5.05 -7.67 13.15
CA SER A 504 3.89 -8.54 13.27
C SER A 504 4.13 -9.56 14.37
N ALA A 505 3.12 -9.80 15.20
CA ALA A 505 3.17 -10.82 16.24
C ALA A 505 3.36 -12.25 15.70
N GLU A 506 3.13 -12.46 14.40
CA GLU A 506 3.29 -13.75 13.74
C GLU A 506 4.73 -14.04 13.29
N TYR A 507 5.63 -13.05 13.34
CA TYR A 507 7.00 -13.14 12.83
C TYR A 507 8.00 -12.64 13.88
N GLU A 508 9.07 -13.38 14.07
CA GLU A 508 10.13 -13.02 15.03
C GLU A 508 10.94 -11.77 14.61
N ASN A 509 10.91 -11.42 13.31
CA ASN A 509 11.65 -10.30 12.73
C ASN A 509 10.72 -9.31 12.03
N ALA A 510 11.17 -8.08 11.88
CA ALA A 510 10.51 -7.08 11.06
C ALA A 510 10.39 -7.54 9.60
N ILE A 511 9.24 -7.29 8.99
CA ILE A 511 8.93 -7.74 7.63
C ILE A 511 8.90 -6.56 6.68
N VAL A 512 9.61 -6.69 5.56
CA VAL A 512 9.57 -5.69 4.49
C VAL A 512 8.21 -5.70 3.82
N VAL A 513 7.62 -4.51 3.70
CA VAL A 513 6.34 -4.26 3.04
C VAL A 513 6.46 -3.15 2.02
N THR A 514 5.68 -3.23 0.94
CA THR A 514 5.49 -2.10 0.04
C THR A 514 4.64 -1.02 0.73
N GLN A 515 4.89 0.26 0.45
CA GLN A 515 4.04 1.32 0.96
C GLN A 515 2.76 1.52 0.14
N TYR A 516 2.65 0.87 -1.01
CA TYR A 516 1.47 0.92 -1.87
C TYR A 516 0.69 -0.39 -1.82
N GLY A 517 -0.64 -0.25 -1.96
CA GLY A 517 -1.54 -1.38 -2.08
C GLY A 517 -1.53 -2.03 -3.48
N ALA A 518 -2.22 -3.16 -3.60
CA ALA A 518 -2.18 -4.03 -4.77
C ALA A 518 -2.53 -3.35 -6.11
N GLU A 519 -3.48 -2.43 -6.13
CA GLU A 519 -3.89 -1.75 -7.36
C GLU A 519 -2.78 -0.86 -7.90
N GLN A 520 -2.17 -0.03 -7.04
CA GLN A 520 -1.06 0.84 -7.45
C GLN A 520 0.17 0.05 -7.86
N LEU A 521 0.48 -1.05 -7.16
CA LEU A 521 1.59 -1.94 -7.51
C LEU A 521 1.46 -2.45 -8.95
N ARG A 522 0.27 -2.93 -9.34
CA ARG A 522 0.01 -3.40 -10.70
C ARG A 522 0.14 -2.29 -11.75
N ARG A 523 -0.32 -1.08 -11.47
CA ARG A 523 -0.11 0.08 -12.35
C ARG A 523 1.37 0.36 -12.57
N MET A 524 2.21 0.12 -11.59
CA MET A 524 3.66 0.33 -11.65
C MET A 524 4.44 -0.88 -12.19
N GLY A 525 3.74 -1.90 -12.68
CA GLY A 525 4.34 -3.10 -13.26
C GLY A 525 4.83 -4.12 -12.24
N VAL A 526 4.49 -3.97 -10.97
CA VAL A 526 4.76 -4.93 -9.90
C VAL A 526 3.58 -5.88 -9.78
N GLU A 527 3.81 -7.17 -9.97
CA GLU A 527 2.75 -8.17 -9.86
C GLU A 527 2.42 -8.48 -8.39
N VAL A 528 1.16 -8.81 -8.17
CA VAL A 528 0.64 -9.19 -6.86
C VAL A 528 0.19 -10.64 -6.88
N LEU A 529 0.95 -11.49 -6.21
CA LEU A 529 0.62 -12.88 -6.02
C LEU A 529 -0.35 -13.02 -4.83
N TYR A 530 -1.54 -13.54 -5.08
CA TYR A 530 -2.52 -13.79 -4.03
C TYR A 530 -2.46 -15.25 -3.59
N MET A 531 -1.86 -15.48 -2.43
CA MET A 531 -1.71 -16.78 -1.80
C MET A 531 -2.39 -16.76 -0.42
N LEU A 532 -3.55 -17.36 -0.32
CA LEU A 532 -4.39 -17.35 0.88
C LEU A 532 -4.14 -18.60 1.72
N SER A 533 -4.09 -18.45 3.04
CA SER A 533 -4.22 -19.58 3.95
C SER A 533 -5.69 -19.95 4.12
N HIS A 534 -6.01 -21.25 4.07
CA HIS A 534 -7.38 -21.70 4.23
C HIS A 534 -7.48 -22.85 5.24
N THR A 535 -8.27 -22.66 6.30
CA THR A 535 -8.46 -23.65 7.39
C THR A 535 -8.87 -25.04 6.89
N ALA A 536 -9.65 -25.12 5.81
CA ALA A 536 -10.01 -26.42 5.24
C ALA A 536 -8.79 -27.19 4.73
N LEU A 537 -7.81 -26.51 4.16
CA LEU A 537 -6.56 -27.11 3.70
C LEU A 537 -5.67 -27.52 4.87
N ASP A 538 -5.68 -26.80 5.99
CA ASP A 538 -5.00 -27.20 7.23
C ASP A 538 -5.57 -28.53 7.75
N ILE A 539 -6.90 -28.70 7.71
CA ILE A 539 -7.57 -29.95 8.10
C ILE A 539 -7.16 -31.08 7.16
N ILE A 540 -7.18 -30.83 5.84
CA ILE A 540 -6.76 -31.81 4.83
C ILE A 540 -5.31 -32.22 5.05
N ALA A 541 -4.39 -31.25 5.24
CA ALA A 541 -2.98 -31.50 5.50
C ALA A 541 -2.76 -32.39 6.74
N LYS A 542 -3.44 -32.08 7.83
CA LYS A 542 -3.37 -32.87 9.07
C LYS A 542 -3.94 -34.28 8.91
N CYS A 543 -5.02 -34.46 8.14
CA CYS A 543 -5.54 -35.79 7.83
C CYS A 543 -4.58 -36.57 6.92
N ALA A 544 -4.03 -35.94 5.87
CA ALA A 544 -3.08 -36.56 4.95
C ALA A 544 -1.79 -37.06 5.63
N SER A 545 -1.42 -36.45 6.75
CA SER A 545 -0.26 -36.92 7.55
C SER A 545 -0.51 -38.22 8.31
N ARG A 546 -1.77 -38.71 8.37
CA ARG A 546 -2.20 -39.88 9.15
C ARG A 546 -2.79 -41.02 8.32
N VAL A 547 -3.43 -40.67 7.23
CA VAL A 547 -4.08 -41.64 6.32
C VAL A 547 -3.72 -41.31 4.88
N GLU A 548 -3.51 -42.33 4.09
CA GLU A 548 -3.29 -42.17 2.65
C GLU A 548 -4.62 -42.12 1.93
N PHE A 549 -4.87 -41.05 1.18
CA PHE A 549 -6.02 -40.86 0.32
C PHE A 549 -5.71 -39.92 -0.83
N ASP A 550 -6.38 -40.13 -1.94
CA ASP A 550 -6.26 -39.21 -3.10
C ASP A 550 -7.35 -38.16 -3.04
N ILE A 551 -6.99 -36.97 -2.54
CA ILE A 551 -7.93 -35.86 -2.31
C ILE A 551 -8.44 -35.23 -3.62
N GLU A 552 -7.72 -35.40 -4.71
CA GLU A 552 -8.10 -34.81 -6.00
C GLU A 552 -9.13 -35.67 -6.73
N ASN A 553 -9.10 -36.99 -6.53
CA ASN A 553 -9.94 -37.96 -7.21
C ASN A 553 -11.11 -38.48 -6.35
N ILE A 554 -11.54 -37.73 -5.34
CA ILE A 554 -12.71 -38.06 -4.54
C ILE A 554 -13.99 -38.05 -5.42
N PRO A 555 -14.82 -39.12 -5.39
CA PRO A 555 -16.09 -39.15 -6.11
C PRO A 555 -17.03 -38.06 -5.62
N LEU A 556 -17.51 -37.19 -6.52
CA LEU A 556 -18.40 -36.07 -6.17
C LEU A 556 -19.89 -36.49 -5.95
N ASP A 557 -20.19 -37.77 -6.06
CA ASP A 557 -21.50 -38.36 -5.85
C ASP A 557 -21.56 -39.32 -4.63
N ASP A 558 -20.54 -39.25 -3.74
CA ASP A 558 -20.51 -40.11 -2.54
C ASP A 558 -21.68 -39.82 -1.60
N ALA A 559 -22.51 -40.84 -1.40
CA ALA A 559 -23.74 -40.71 -0.63
C ALA A 559 -23.53 -40.37 0.85
N LYS A 560 -22.44 -40.85 1.47
CA LYS A 560 -22.12 -40.54 2.87
C LYS A 560 -21.76 -39.07 3.02
N THR A 561 -20.95 -38.56 2.11
CA THR A 561 -20.54 -37.17 2.08
C THR A 561 -21.71 -36.22 1.83
N LEU A 562 -22.55 -36.52 0.83
CA LEU A 562 -23.75 -35.74 0.52
C LEU A 562 -24.74 -35.71 1.70
N ASN A 563 -24.85 -36.82 2.44
CA ASN A 563 -25.74 -36.88 3.60
C ASN A 563 -25.29 -35.98 4.75
N LEU A 564 -23.98 -35.74 4.92
CA LEU A 564 -23.49 -34.80 5.93
C LEU A 564 -23.96 -33.37 5.67
N PHE A 565 -24.04 -32.92 4.42
CA PHE A 565 -24.56 -31.60 4.07
C PHE A 565 -26.05 -31.44 4.42
N ARG A 566 -26.83 -32.53 4.47
CA ARG A 566 -28.24 -32.52 4.92
C ARG A 566 -28.37 -32.43 6.43
N GLN A 567 -27.49 -33.09 7.17
CA GLN A 567 -27.56 -33.19 8.64
C GLN A 567 -27.10 -31.92 9.38
N GLY A 568 -26.52 -30.98 8.68
CA GLY A 568 -25.94 -29.77 9.24
C GLY A 568 -24.43 -29.73 9.06
N GLY A 569 -23.93 -28.59 8.59
CA GLY A 569 -22.51 -28.38 8.37
C GLY A 569 -21.70 -28.36 9.65
N VAL A 570 -20.37 -28.42 9.50
CA VAL A 570 -19.43 -28.08 10.58
C VAL A 570 -19.20 -26.59 10.57
N GLU A 571 -19.40 -25.93 11.69
CA GLU A 571 -19.22 -24.49 11.81
C GLU A 571 -17.87 -24.05 11.21
N GLY A 572 -17.92 -23.10 10.28
CA GLY A 572 -16.75 -22.48 9.65
C GLY A 572 -16.11 -23.26 8.50
N VAL A 573 -16.44 -24.52 8.25
CA VAL A 573 -15.80 -25.35 7.22
C VAL A 573 -16.68 -25.60 6.01
N PHE A 574 -17.94 -26.00 6.21
CA PHE A 574 -18.91 -26.10 5.13
C PHE A 574 -20.33 -25.79 5.62
N ARG A 575 -21.19 -25.37 4.68
CA ARG A 575 -22.58 -24.97 4.97
C ARG A 575 -23.52 -26.12 4.88
N ALA A 576 -24.43 -26.22 5.84
CA ALA A 576 -25.54 -27.15 5.77
C ALA A 576 -26.53 -26.75 4.67
N VAL A 577 -27.08 -27.77 4.02
CA VAL A 577 -28.21 -27.64 3.08
C VAL A 577 -29.41 -28.26 3.75
N ALA A 578 -30.09 -27.49 4.63
CA ALA A 578 -31.28 -27.98 5.33
C ALA A 578 -32.53 -27.95 4.42
N ASN A 579 -33.40 -28.95 4.56
CA ASN A 579 -34.76 -28.99 4.00
C ASN A 579 -34.89 -29.11 2.47
N GLU A 580 -34.03 -29.84 1.77
CA GLU A 580 -34.33 -30.21 0.37
C GLU A 580 -35.04 -31.58 0.27
N GLU A 581 -36.24 -31.61 -0.31
CA GLU A 581 -37.05 -32.80 -0.54
C GLU A 581 -36.49 -33.74 -1.62
N HIS A 582 -35.52 -33.29 -2.43
CA HIS A 582 -34.92 -34.07 -3.53
C HIS A 582 -33.53 -34.63 -3.20
N PRO A 583 -33.05 -35.67 -3.91
CA PRO A 583 -31.69 -36.14 -3.74
C PRO A 583 -30.66 -35.02 -3.88
N LEU A 584 -29.81 -34.83 -2.88
CA LEU A 584 -28.74 -33.84 -2.94
C LEU A 584 -27.66 -34.32 -3.90
N THR A 585 -27.29 -33.47 -4.84
CA THR A 585 -26.21 -33.71 -5.81
C THR A 585 -25.13 -32.64 -5.66
N PHE A 586 -23.96 -32.91 -6.20
CA PHE A 586 -22.87 -31.92 -6.20
C PHE A 586 -23.28 -30.60 -6.89
N ASP A 587 -24.00 -30.68 -8.03
CA ASP A 587 -24.46 -29.49 -8.75
C ASP A 587 -25.44 -28.63 -7.94
N ARG A 588 -26.25 -29.25 -7.08
CA ARG A 588 -27.10 -28.53 -6.13
C ARG A 588 -26.30 -27.85 -5.03
N LEU A 589 -25.26 -28.49 -4.52
CA LEU A 589 -24.33 -27.86 -3.60
C LEU A 589 -23.71 -26.62 -4.25
N VAL A 590 -23.24 -26.70 -5.49
CA VAL A 590 -22.71 -25.55 -6.24
C VAL A 590 -23.76 -24.45 -6.34
N ALA A 591 -25.03 -24.76 -6.60
CA ALA A 591 -26.10 -23.76 -6.66
C ALA A 591 -26.32 -23.05 -5.31
N VAL A 592 -26.19 -23.75 -4.19
CA VAL A 592 -26.27 -23.16 -2.84
C VAL A 592 -25.09 -22.24 -2.58
N TYR A 593 -23.87 -22.68 -2.88
CA TYR A 593 -22.64 -21.89 -2.68
C TYR A 593 -22.62 -20.66 -3.59
N SER A 594 -23.20 -20.73 -4.80
CA SER A 594 -23.29 -19.61 -5.74
C SER A 594 -24.05 -18.39 -5.19
N ARG A 595 -24.95 -18.60 -4.22
CA ARG A 595 -25.67 -17.49 -3.54
C ARG A 595 -24.76 -16.64 -2.63
N HIS A 596 -23.55 -17.13 -2.34
CA HIS A 596 -22.64 -16.54 -1.38
C HIS A 596 -21.25 -16.25 -1.97
N CYS A 597 -21.05 -16.55 -3.25
CA CYS A 597 -19.80 -16.33 -3.97
C CYS A 597 -19.98 -15.23 -5.01
N SER A 598 -18.89 -14.52 -5.34
CA SER A 598 -18.90 -13.43 -6.31
C SER A 598 -19.20 -13.88 -7.74
N ASN A 599 -18.86 -15.12 -8.09
CA ASN A 599 -19.12 -15.72 -9.39
C ASN A 599 -19.24 -17.25 -9.29
N ARG A 600 -19.73 -17.89 -10.38
CA ARG A 600 -19.97 -19.34 -10.44
C ARG A 600 -18.67 -20.16 -10.34
N ALA A 601 -17.59 -19.71 -10.95
CA ALA A 601 -16.32 -20.42 -10.90
C ALA A 601 -15.79 -20.51 -9.46
N HIS A 602 -15.85 -19.39 -8.71
CA HIS A 602 -15.50 -19.39 -7.28
C HIS A 602 -16.40 -20.32 -6.46
N ALA A 603 -17.70 -20.34 -6.74
CA ALA A 603 -18.64 -21.24 -6.06
C ALA A 603 -18.29 -22.72 -6.27
N ILE A 604 -17.87 -23.11 -7.46
CA ILE A 604 -17.42 -24.47 -7.77
C ILE A 604 -16.18 -24.83 -6.95
N CYS A 605 -15.16 -23.96 -6.96
CA CYS A 605 -13.94 -24.17 -6.16
C CYS A 605 -14.26 -24.33 -4.67
N ALA A 606 -15.05 -23.43 -4.11
CA ALA A 606 -15.46 -23.46 -2.71
C ALA A 606 -16.28 -24.73 -2.37
N THR A 607 -17.14 -25.16 -3.29
CA THR A 607 -17.91 -26.39 -3.12
C THR A 607 -17.02 -27.63 -3.12
N ILE A 608 -16.05 -27.71 -4.04
CA ILE A 608 -15.09 -28.82 -4.07
C ILE A 608 -14.30 -28.89 -2.77
N LEU A 609 -13.80 -27.77 -2.29
CA LEU A 609 -13.04 -27.71 -1.04
C LEU A 609 -13.89 -28.14 0.17
N ALA A 610 -15.11 -27.62 0.27
CA ALA A 610 -16.06 -28.02 1.31
C ALA A 610 -16.42 -29.50 1.24
N TYR A 611 -16.62 -30.02 0.03
CA TYR A 611 -16.92 -31.42 -0.22
C TYR A 611 -15.77 -32.35 0.21
N ARG A 612 -14.53 -32.00 -0.08
CA ARG A 612 -13.35 -32.73 0.36
C ARG A 612 -13.26 -32.85 1.88
N VAL A 613 -13.50 -31.74 2.59
CA VAL A 613 -13.53 -31.76 4.07
C VAL A 613 -14.68 -32.63 4.60
N ALA A 614 -15.86 -32.53 3.99
CA ALA A 614 -16.99 -33.37 4.35
C ALA A 614 -16.73 -34.87 4.09
N TYR A 615 -16.02 -35.18 3.01
CA TYR A 615 -15.60 -36.56 2.70
C TYR A 615 -14.66 -37.13 3.77
N LEU A 616 -13.66 -36.33 4.21
CA LEU A 616 -12.78 -36.75 5.30
C LEU A 616 -13.57 -37.02 6.59
N ARG A 617 -14.51 -36.16 6.92
CA ARG A 617 -15.38 -36.37 8.08
C ARG A 617 -16.24 -37.64 7.95
N ALA A 618 -16.73 -37.96 6.75
CA ALA A 618 -17.57 -39.11 6.49
C ALA A 618 -16.80 -40.44 6.53
N HIS A 619 -15.57 -40.46 6.05
CA HIS A 619 -14.79 -41.69 5.84
C HIS A 619 -13.65 -41.86 6.85
N TYR A 620 -13.15 -40.77 7.44
CA TYR A 620 -12.04 -40.76 8.41
C TYR A 620 -12.40 -39.88 9.65
N PRO A 621 -13.51 -40.23 10.36
CA PRO A 621 -14.06 -39.36 11.40
C PRO A 621 -13.13 -39.16 12.60
N ALA A 622 -12.27 -40.13 12.94
CA ALA A 622 -11.32 -40.01 14.05
C ALA A 622 -10.19 -39.05 13.71
N GLU A 623 -9.58 -39.20 12.55
CA GLU A 623 -8.50 -38.36 12.06
C GLU A 623 -8.98 -36.91 11.79
N TYR A 624 -10.22 -36.81 11.27
CA TYR A 624 -10.87 -35.52 11.09
C TYR A 624 -11.08 -34.78 12.42
N ALA A 625 -11.63 -35.48 13.42
CA ALA A 625 -11.86 -34.88 14.75
C ALA A 625 -10.54 -34.41 15.39
N GLU A 626 -9.49 -35.22 15.25
CA GLU A 626 -8.14 -34.84 15.72
C GLU A 626 -7.54 -33.65 14.94
N ALA A 627 -7.75 -33.61 13.62
CA ALA A 627 -7.30 -32.49 12.77
C ALA A 627 -8.00 -31.16 13.12
N CYS A 628 -9.26 -31.22 13.57
CA CYS A 628 -10.04 -30.05 13.98
C CYS A 628 -9.70 -29.54 15.39
N ASN A 629 -9.10 -30.39 16.25
CA ASN A 629 -8.68 -29.96 17.60
C ASN A 629 -7.57 -28.91 17.50
N LYS A 630 -7.88 -27.70 17.93
CA LYS A 630 -6.90 -26.63 18.12
C LYS A 630 -6.03 -27.00 19.34
N ARG A 631 -4.79 -27.38 19.13
CA ARG A 631 -3.77 -27.37 20.18
C ARG A 631 -2.91 -26.14 20.04
#